data_8ad3f4454ba89eb14fc84a44eab14417
#
_entry.id   8ad3f4454ba89eb14fc84a44eab14417
#
_cell.length_a   1.000
_cell.length_b   1.000
_cell.length_c   1.000
_cell.angle_alpha   90.00
_cell.angle_beta   90.00
_cell.angle_gamma   90.00
#
_symmetry.space_group_name_H-M   'P 1'
#
loop_
_entity.id
_entity.type
_entity.pdbx_description
1 polymer ?
#
loop_
_entity_poly.entity_id
_entity_poly.type
_entity_poly.pdbx_seq_one_letter_code
_entity_poly.pdbx_strand_id
1 'polypeptide(L)'
;MIVGLDTNILCYSLDPAYPEHARLKNMLITLSPENLVAINPSILHETYHTLVFGQKWIPDEARRRLRMLLQHPYIQFFNQTKKICAIALNLAVEHELGGRDALIIVNFVTNKVSTLYTHDQDLLALGKISWRDFHLIFNDPLDEK
;
A
#
# COMPACT_ATOMS: atom_id res chain seq x y z
N MET A 1 0.07 14.11 -7.73
CA MET A 1 -0.46 13.47 -6.52
C MET A 1 0.11 12.07 -6.37
N ILE A 2 0.40 11.65 -5.17
CA ILE A 2 0.91 10.31 -4.89
C ILE A 2 0.03 9.65 -3.83
N VAL A 3 -0.38 8.39 -4.07
CA VAL A 3 -1.14 7.60 -3.11
C VAL A 3 -0.39 6.31 -2.80
N GLY A 4 -0.38 5.93 -1.52
CA GLY A 4 0.12 4.64 -1.11
C GLY A 4 -0.97 3.58 -1.30
N LEU A 5 -0.57 2.36 -1.62
CA LEU A 5 -1.49 1.23 -1.74
C LEU A 5 -1.23 0.24 -0.63
N ASP A 6 -2.29 -0.13 0.09
CA ASP A 6 -2.23 -1.26 1.01
C ASP A 6 -2.23 -2.57 0.20
N THR A 7 -1.81 -3.66 0.83
CA THR A 7 -1.66 -4.97 0.18
C THR A 7 -2.94 -5.41 -0.54
N ASN A 8 -4.09 -5.30 0.13
CA ASN A 8 -5.36 -5.75 -0.46
C ASN A 8 -5.70 -4.95 -1.72
N ILE A 9 -5.48 -3.65 -1.70
CA ILE A 9 -5.76 -2.80 -2.86
C ILE A 9 -4.87 -3.20 -4.04
N LEU A 10 -3.60 -3.45 -3.78
CA LEU A 10 -2.69 -3.90 -4.84
C LEU A 10 -3.10 -5.27 -5.39
N CYS A 11 -3.45 -6.21 -4.52
CA CYS A 11 -3.92 -7.53 -4.95
C CYS A 11 -5.17 -7.43 -5.83
N TYR A 12 -6.15 -6.63 -5.42
CA TYR A 12 -7.37 -6.42 -6.20
C TYR A 12 -7.07 -5.82 -7.58
N SER A 13 -6.10 -4.91 -7.63
CA SER A 13 -5.70 -4.27 -8.89
C SER A 13 -5.05 -5.24 -9.86
N LEU A 14 -4.40 -6.29 -9.35
CA LEU A 14 -3.61 -7.23 -10.16
C LEU A 14 -4.37 -8.49 -10.57
N ASP A 15 -5.26 -8.99 -9.72
CA ASP A 15 -5.85 -10.32 -9.90
C ASP A 15 -7.33 -10.25 -10.29
N PRO A 16 -7.65 -10.64 -11.55
CA PRO A 16 -9.04 -10.64 -12.03
C PRO A 16 -9.97 -11.57 -11.28
N ALA A 17 -9.45 -12.53 -10.51
CA ALA A 17 -10.27 -13.45 -9.73
C ALA A 17 -10.99 -12.75 -8.58
N TYR A 18 -10.52 -11.60 -8.12
CA TYR A 18 -11.21 -10.82 -7.10
C TYR A 18 -12.40 -10.07 -7.69
N PRO A 19 -13.56 -10.07 -6.99
CA PRO A 19 -14.72 -9.27 -7.45
C PRO A 19 -14.39 -7.76 -7.52
N GLU A 20 -13.49 -7.29 -6.69
CA GLU A 20 -13.07 -5.89 -6.64
C GLU A 20 -12.21 -5.46 -7.82
N HIS A 21 -11.68 -6.41 -8.58
CA HIS A 21 -10.74 -6.12 -9.67
C HIS A 21 -11.31 -5.15 -10.70
N ALA A 22 -12.56 -5.33 -11.10
CA ALA A 22 -13.19 -4.51 -12.14
C ALA A 22 -13.17 -3.03 -11.79
N ARG A 23 -13.25 -2.70 -10.49
CA ARG A 23 -13.28 -1.32 -9.99
C ARG A 23 -11.89 -0.72 -9.80
N LEU A 24 -10.86 -1.56 -9.63
CA LEU A 24 -9.51 -1.11 -9.27
C LEU A 24 -8.45 -1.34 -10.35
N LYS A 25 -8.76 -2.11 -11.39
CA LYS A 25 -7.78 -2.46 -12.44
C LYS A 25 -7.18 -1.26 -13.13
N ASN A 26 -7.94 -0.18 -13.28
CA ASN A 26 -7.47 1.00 -13.99
C ASN A 26 -6.46 1.81 -13.17
N MET A 27 -6.38 1.59 -11.87
CA MET A 27 -5.47 2.33 -11.00
C MET A 27 -4.01 2.23 -11.47
N LEU A 28 -3.59 1.03 -11.89
CA LEU A 28 -2.23 0.79 -12.37
C LEU A 28 -2.06 1.09 -13.87
N ILE A 29 -3.16 1.19 -14.61
CA ILE A 29 -3.14 1.47 -16.06
C ILE A 29 -3.04 2.96 -16.32
N THR A 30 -3.64 3.79 -15.46
CA THR A 30 -3.74 5.24 -15.65
C THR A 30 -2.65 6.04 -14.96
N LEU A 31 -1.55 5.39 -14.57
CA LEU A 31 -0.42 6.07 -13.93
C LEU A 31 0.19 7.10 -14.88
N SER A 32 0.62 8.22 -14.31
CA SER A 32 1.22 9.34 -15.03
C SER A 32 2.09 10.15 -14.06
N PRO A 33 2.86 11.13 -14.54
CA PRO A 33 3.60 12.00 -13.62
C PRO A 33 2.71 12.72 -12.60
N GLU A 34 1.44 12.95 -12.92
CA GLU A 34 0.47 13.58 -12.04
C GLU A 34 -0.28 12.56 -11.16
N ASN A 35 -0.11 11.27 -11.42
CA ASN A 35 -0.87 10.18 -10.79
C ASN A 35 0.08 9.07 -10.39
N LEU A 36 0.84 9.29 -9.33
CA LEU A 36 1.83 8.33 -8.83
C LEU A 36 1.22 7.40 -7.78
N VAL A 37 1.78 6.21 -7.72
CA VAL A 37 1.45 5.22 -6.68
C VAL A 37 2.72 4.91 -5.89
N ALA A 38 2.58 4.73 -4.59
CA ALA A 38 3.68 4.36 -3.70
C ALA A 38 3.46 2.97 -3.13
N ILE A 39 4.52 2.18 -3.11
CA ILE A 39 4.58 0.89 -2.42
C ILE A 39 5.88 0.82 -1.62
N ASN A 40 6.04 -0.22 -0.82
CA ASN A 40 7.23 -0.44 -0.01
C ASN A 40 7.53 -1.94 0.10
N PRO A 41 8.65 -2.34 0.74
CA PRO A 41 9.01 -3.75 0.86
C PRO A 41 7.93 -4.63 1.49
N SER A 42 7.26 -4.15 2.54
CA SER A 42 6.20 -4.93 3.20
C SER A 42 5.04 -5.19 2.26
N ILE A 43 4.55 -4.15 1.57
CA ILE A 43 3.45 -4.27 0.62
C ILE A 43 3.82 -5.21 -0.52
N LEU A 44 5.02 -5.07 -1.05
CA LEU A 44 5.48 -5.89 -2.18
C LEU A 44 5.47 -7.39 -1.82
N HIS A 45 6.07 -7.74 -0.69
CA HIS A 45 6.23 -9.15 -0.32
C HIS A 45 4.95 -9.76 0.23
N GLU A 46 4.11 -8.99 0.89
CA GLU A 46 2.77 -9.46 1.28
C GLU A 46 1.90 -9.72 0.06
N THR A 47 2.01 -8.88 -0.95
CA THR A 47 1.28 -9.08 -2.20
C THR A 47 1.71 -10.38 -2.86
N TYR A 48 3.03 -10.64 -2.93
CA TYR A 48 3.54 -11.92 -3.43
C TYR A 48 2.92 -13.09 -2.64
N HIS A 49 2.99 -13.02 -1.31
CA HIS A 49 2.46 -14.09 -0.45
C HIS A 49 0.98 -14.33 -0.69
N THR A 50 0.18 -13.28 -0.75
CA THR A 50 -1.27 -13.37 -0.95
C THR A 50 -1.61 -13.95 -2.33
N LEU A 51 -0.93 -13.48 -3.38
CA LEU A 51 -1.18 -13.97 -4.73
C LEU A 51 -0.82 -15.44 -4.89
N VAL A 52 0.32 -15.86 -4.34
CA VAL A 52 0.81 -17.23 -4.50
C VAL A 52 0.06 -18.20 -3.58
N PHE A 53 -0.04 -17.90 -2.29
CA PHE A 53 -0.58 -18.82 -1.30
C PHE A 53 -2.09 -18.64 -1.09
N GLY A 54 -2.61 -17.45 -1.29
CA GLY A 54 -4.05 -17.19 -1.20
C GLY A 54 -4.78 -17.42 -2.51
N GLN A 55 -4.31 -16.82 -3.58
CA GLN A 55 -4.97 -16.83 -4.90
C GLN A 55 -4.42 -17.91 -5.84
N LYS A 56 -3.44 -18.66 -5.39
CA LYS A 56 -2.89 -19.80 -6.15
C LYS A 56 -2.22 -19.41 -7.47
N TRP A 57 -1.65 -18.21 -7.52
CA TRP A 57 -0.83 -17.82 -8.67
C TRP A 57 0.41 -18.71 -8.76
N ILE A 58 0.87 -18.95 -9.97
CA ILE A 58 2.17 -19.58 -10.20
C ILE A 58 3.24 -18.62 -9.67
N PRO A 59 4.16 -19.07 -8.78
CA PRO A 59 5.15 -18.18 -8.18
C PRO A 59 5.95 -17.36 -9.18
N ASP A 60 6.34 -17.96 -10.29
CA ASP A 60 7.10 -17.27 -11.33
C ASP A 60 6.32 -16.14 -11.98
N GLU A 61 5.01 -16.32 -12.17
CA GLU A 61 4.14 -15.28 -12.71
C GLU A 61 3.98 -14.11 -11.72
N ALA A 62 3.83 -14.41 -10.44
CA ALA A 62 3.77 -13.37 -9.41
C ALA A 62 5.08 -12.57 -9.38
N ARG A 63 6.21 -13.26 -9.41
CA ARG A 63 7.53 -12.62 -9.46
C ARG A 63 7.64 -11.69 -10.66
N ARG A 64 7.25 -12.15 -11.83
CA ARG A 64 7.34 -11.37 -13.07
C ARG A 64 6.50 -10.09 -12.97
N ARG A 65 5.26 -10.20 -12.52
CA ARG A 65 4.36 -9.05 -12.40
C ARG A 65 4.85 -8.03 -11.36
N LEU A 66 5.32 -8.51 -10.22
CA LEU A 66 5.81 -7.61 -9.16
C LEU A 66 7.12 -6.93 -9.55
N ARG A 67 7.99 -7.62 -10.29
CA ARG A 67 9.20 -6.98 -10.81
C ARG A 67 8.87 -5.87 -11.82
N MET A 68 7.82 -6.05 -12.62
CA MET A 68 7.36 -4.99 -13.53
C MET A 68 6.92 -3.75 -12.76
N LEU A 69 6.25 -3.92 -11.61
CA LEU A 69 5.89 -2.79 -10.76
C LEU A 69 7.11 -2.05 -10.23
N LEU A 70 8.14 -2.79 -9.81
CA LEU A 70 9.37 -2.17 -9.33
C LEU A 70 10.08 -1.35 -10.42
N GLN A 71 9.91 -1.70 -11.68
CA GLN A 71 10.56 -1.03 -12.81
C GLN A 71 9.72 0.12 -13.38
N HIS A 72 8.47 0.26 -12.93
CA HIS A 72 7.56 1.25 -13.49
C HIS A 72 7.95 2.66 -13.03
N PRO A 73 8.10 3.63 -13.95
CA PRO A 73 8.59 4.97 -13.59
C PRO A 73 7.64 5.77 -12.71
N TYR A 74 6.36 5.44 -12.70
CA TYR A 74 5.34 6.17 -11.91
C TYR A 74 4.90 5.41 -10.67
N ILE A 75 5.60 4.33 -10.33
CA ILE A 75 5.44 3.63 -9.06
C ILE A 75 6.66 3.94 -8.21
N GLN A 76 6.44 4.64 -7.10
CA GLN A 76 7.48 5.01 -6.16
C GLN A 76 7.68 3.89 -5.14
N PHE A 77 8.92 3.48 -4.94
CA PHE A 77 9.25 2.43 -3.98
C PHE A 77 10.05 3.05 -2.84
N PHE A 78 9.51 3.02 -1.63
CA PHE A 78 10.15 3.62 -0.46
C PHE A 78 10.70 2.55 0.47
N ASN A 79 12.02 2.53 0.63
CA ASN A 79 12.71 1.57 1.50
C ASN A 79 12.33 1.77 2.96
N GLN A 80 12.33 0.69 3.71
CA GLN A 80 12.11 0.70 5.16
C GLN A 80 13.47 0.75 5.85
N THR A 81 13.87 1.95 6.28
CA THR A 81 15.15 2.18 6.93
C THR A 81 15.07 1.89 8.43
N LYS A 82 16.23 1.80 9.08
CA LYS A 82 16.31 1.65 10.53
C LYS A 82 15.56 2.77 11.26
N LYS A 83 15.70 4.01 10.76
CA LYS A 83 15.01 5.17 11.35
C LYS A 83 13.48 5.01 11.25
N ILE A 84 12.98 4.60 10.10
CA ILE A 84 11.55 4.35 9.89
C ILE A 84 11.06 3.26 10.85
N CYS A 85 11.81 2.18 11.00
CA CYS A 85 11.45 1.10 11.92
C CYS A 85 11.33 1.60 13.36
N ALA A 86 12.26 2.45 13.80
CA ALA A 86 12.22 3.02 15.16
C ALA A 86 11.00 3.92 15.37
N ILE A 87 10.70 4.79 14.41
CA ILE A 87 9.53 5.65 14.46
C ILE A 87 8.24 4.80 14.48
N ALA A 88 8.22 3.74 13.68
CA ALA A 88 7.06 2.85 13.61
C ALA A 88 6.74 2.19 14.96
N LEU A 89 7.75 1.78 15.72
CA LEU A 89 7.53 1.23 17.05
C LEU A 89 6.89 2.25 17.99
N ASN A 90 7.29 3.52 17.91
CA ASN A 90 6.69 4.58 18.72
C ASN A 90 5.22 4.79 18.35
N LEU A 91 4.91 4.86 17.06
CA LEU A 91 3.53 5.05 16.62
C LEU A 91 2.65 3.82 16.90
N ALA A 92 3.23 2.62 16.85
CA ALA A 92 2.50 1.41 17.21
C ALA A 92 1.99 1.47 18.65
N VAL A 93 2.84 1.89 19.58
CA VAL A 93 2.45 2.05 20.98
C VAL A 93 1.44 3.17 21.16
N GLU A 94 1.69 4.31 20.54
CA GLU A 94 0.87 5.51 20.68
C GLU A 94 -0.55 5.31 20.17
N HIS A 95 -0.71 4.62 19.05
CA HIS A 95 -2.00 4.41 18.38
C HIS A 95 -2.55 2.99 18.53
N GLU A 96 -1.90 2.16 19.32
CA GLU A 96 -2.31 0.77 19.54
C GLU A 96 -2.43 -0.02 18.23
N LEU A 97 -1.45 0.17 17.33
CA LEU A 97 -1.39 -0.50 16.04
C LEU A 97 -0.52 -1.76 16.12
N GLY A 98 -0.82 -2.73 15.26
CA GLY A 98 0.11 -3.83 15.02
C GLY A 98 1.41 -3.32 14.41
N GLY A 99 2.52 -4.02 14.68
CA GLY A 99 3.84 -3.58 14.23
C GLY A 99 3.94 -3.45 12.72
N ARG A 100 3.32 -4.37 11.99
CA ARG A 100 3.32 -4.37 10.53
C ARG A 100 2.57 -3.15 9.97
N ASP A 101 1.38 -2.87 10.48
CA ASP A 101 0.59 -1.72 10.04
C ASP A 101 1.30 -0.41 10.35
N ALA A 102 1.89 -0.31 11.55
CA ALA A 102 2.67 0.87 11.91
C ALA A 102 3.86 1.09 10.97
N LEU A 103 4.55 0.02 10.60
CA LEU A 103 5.69 0.10 9.69
C LEU A 103 5.27 0.61 8.31
N ILE A 104 4.16 0.11 7.78
CA ILE A 104 3.62 0.55 6.48
C ILE A 104 3.22 2.03 6.55
N ILE A 105 2.49 2.42 7.59
CA ILE A 105 2.00 3.78 7.78
C ILE A 105 3.16 4.77 7.89
N VAL A 106 4.15 4.46 8.73
CA VAL A 106 5.30 5.35 8.95
C VAL A 106 6.14 5.47 7.69
N ASN A 107 6.33 4.38 6.96
CA ASN A 107 7.03 4.44 5.68
C ASN A 107 6.40 5.47 4.75
N PHE A 108 5.07 5.47 4.64
CA PHE A 108 4.39 6.41 3.76
C PHE A 108 4.38 7.84 4.30
N VAL A 109 4.04 8.04 5.56
CA VAL A 109 3.92 9.40 6.11
C VAL A 109 5.27 10.12 6.15
N THR A 110 6.36 9.41 6.44
CA THR A 110 7.70 10.01 6.45
C THR A 110 8.22 10.31 5.05
N ASN A 111 7.67 9.67 4.03
CA ASN A 111 7.98 9.96 2.63
C ASN A 111 6.97 10.90 1.99
N LYS A 112 6.18 11.60 2.81
CA LYS A 112 5.25 12.66 2.39
C LYS A 112 4.12 12.15 1.49
N VAL A 113 3.77 10.89 1.62
CA VAL A 113 2.56 10.34 1.02
C VAL A 113 1.40 10.78 1.89
N SER A 114 0.40 11.43 1.31
CA SER A 114 -0.69 12.03 2.09
C SER A 114 -1.95 11.18 2.14
N THR A 115 -2.05 10.17 1.28
CA THR A 115 -3.22 9.28 1.22
C THR A 115 -2.78 7.84 1.09
N LEU A 116 -3.37 6.96 1.90
CA LEU A 116 -3.21 5.50 1.79
C LEU A 116 -4.56 4.91 1.38
N TYR A 117 -4.59 4.26 0.23
CA TYR A 117 -5.75 3.48 -0.19
C TYR A 117 -5.74 2.15 0.55
N THR A 118 -6.79 1.88 1.30
CA THR A 118 -6.93 0.66 2.09
C THR A 118 -8.39 0.23 2.14
N HIS A 119 -8.63 -1.05 2.35
CA HIS A 119 -9.96 -1.60 2.62
C HIS A 119 -10.05 -2.13 4.05
N ASP A 120 -9.02 -1.90 4.86
CA ASP A 120 -8.96 -2.33 6.26
C ASP A 120 -9.87 -1.44 7.10
N GLN A 121 -10.89 -2.04 7.72
CA GLN A 121 -11.91 -1.29 8.44
C GLN A 121 -11.36 -0.62 9.70
N ASP A 122 -10.36 -1.19 10.34
CA ASP A 122 -9.73 -0.60 11.53
C ASP A 122 -8.96 0.67 11.16
N LEU A 123 -8.22 0.65 10.05
CA LEU A 123 -7.52 1.84 9.57
C LEU A 123 -8.50 2.91 9.12
N LEU A 124 -9.55 2.53 8.39
CA LEU A 124 -10.58 3.47 7.95
C LEU A 124 -11.29 4.13 9.14
N ALA A 125 -11.55 3.37 10.21
CA ALA A 125 -12.15 3.91 11.42
C ALA A 125 -11.23 4.92 12.12
N LEU A 126 -9.91 4.70 12.06
CA LEU A 126 -8.92 5.63 12.59
C LEU A 126 -8.91 6.95 11.80
N GLY A 127 -9.14 6.90 10.50
CA GLY A 127 -9.31 8.03 9.61
C GLY A 127 -8.01 8.65 9.13
N LYS A 128 -7.11 9.01 10.02
CA LYS A 128 -5.80 9.57 9.68
C LYS A 128 -4.81 9.37 10.80
N ILE A 129 -3.53 9.46 10.43
CA ILE A 129 -2.41 9.52 11.37
C ILE A 129 -1.54 10.71 11.01
N SER A 130 -1.04 11.39 12.06
CA SER A 130 -0.13 12.52 11.89
C SER A 130 1.25 12.17 12.45
N TRP A 131 2.28 12.64 11.76
CA TRP A 131 3.66 12.57 12.21
C TRP A 131 4.33 13.90 11.89
N ARG A 132 4.71 14.66 12.93
CA ARG A 132 5.17 16.04 12.79
C ARG A 132 4.11 16.86 12.05
N ASP A 133 4.49 17.56 10.97
CA ASP A 133 3.57 18.38 10.17
C ASP A 133 2.91 17.59 9.02
N PHE A 134 3.15 16.28 8.95
CA PHE A 134 2.65 15.44 7.87
C PHE A 134 1.46 14.62 8.34
N HIS A 135 0.51 14.40 7.44
CA HIS A 135 -0.70 13.62 7.71
C HIS A 135 -0.85 12.56 6.64
N LEU A 136 -1.27 11.37 7.06
CA LEU A 136 -1.66 10.29 6.16
C LEU A 136 -3.13 10.00 6.39
N ILE A 137 -3.94 10.19 5.35
CA ILE A 137 -5.38 9.98 5.39
C ILE A 137 -5.65 8.60 4.79
N PHE A 138 -6.51 7.82 5.47
CA PHE A 138 -6.93 6.51 4.99
C PHE A 138 -8.20 6.66 4.16
N ASN A 139 -8.20 6.09 2.96
CA ASN A 139 -9.32 6.18 2.04
C ASN A 139 -9.57 4.83 1.38
N ASP A 140 -10.83 4.44 1.29
CA ASP A 140 -11.23 3.21 0.63
C ASP A 140 -11.66 3.52 -0.80
N PRO A 141 -10.88 3.13 -1.82
CA PRO A 141 -11.25 3.39 -3.22
C PRO A 141 -12.47 2.58 -3.68
N LEU A 142 -12.89 1.60 -2.87
CA LEU A 142 -14.10 0.80 -3.15
C LEU A 142 -15.36 1.45 -2.58
N ASP A 143 -15.22 2.46 -1.74
CA ASP A 143 -16.35 3.15 -1.13
C ASP A 143 -16.92 4.15 -2.13
N GLU A 144 -18.04 3.83 -2.72
CA GLU A 144 -18.69 4.66 -3.72
C GLU A 144 -19.39 5.85 -3.06
N LYS A 145 -19.18 7.02 -3.62
CA LYS A 145 -19.87 8.25 -3.20
C LYS A 145 -20.95 8.61 -4.22
#